data_d31451c0ed7260121dc196b327078298
#
_entry.id   d31451c0ed7260121dc196b327078298
#
_cell.length_a   1.000
_cell.length_b   1.000
_cell.length_c   1.000
_cell.angle_alpha   90.00
_cell.angle_beta   90.00
_cell.angle_gamma   90.00
#
_symmetry.space_group_name_H-M   'P 1'
#
loop_
_entity.id
_entity.type
_entity.pdbx_description
1 polymer ?
#
loop_
_entity_poly.entity_id
_entity_poly.type
_entity_poly.pdbx_seq_one_letter_code
_entity_poly.pdbx_strand_id
1 'polypeptide(L)'
;MNHFFTGIMLIGLLSGSNNAIYQTGTASFYANKFEGRKTASGEIFRQDSLTAAHKSLPFGTKLKVTNLSNDSVVFVRVNDRIGNSSRVIDLSLKAAQKLNFVNKGLTKVTLEKI
;
A
#
# COMPACT_ATOMS: atom_id res chain seq x y z
N MET A 1 7.23 -10.50 -39.03
CA MET A 1 7.11 -10.63 -38.64
C MET A 1 6.88 -10.59 -37.98
N ASN A 2 6.76 -10.51 -37.99
CA ASN A 2 6.45 -10.55 -37.34
C ASN A 2 6.22 -10.27 -36.60
N HIS A 3 6.03 -10.04 -36.41
CA HIS A 3 5.78 -9.94 -35.74
C HIS A 3 5.61 -9.43 -35.14
N PHE A 4 5.41 -9.29 -35.16
CA PHE A 4 5.21 -9.05 -34.63
C PHE A 4 5.12 -8.43 -34.22
N PHE A 5 4.91 -8.45 -34.25
CA PHE A 5 4.71 -8.13 -33.74
C PHE A 5 4.56 -7.46 -33.22
N THR A 6 4.59 -7.50 -33.46
CA THR A 6 4.27 -7.09 -32.91
C THR A 6 4.08 -6.54 -32.11
N GLY A 7 3.98 -6.47 -32.12
CA GLY A 7 3.58 -6.15 -31.47
C GLY A 7 3.41 -5.64 -30.62
N ILE A 8 3.38 -5.66 -30.73
CA ILE A 8 3.10 -5.38 -30.00
C ILE A 8 2.92 -4.95 -29.24
N MET A 9 2.73 -4.96 -29.36
CA MET A 9 2.43 -4.85 -28.75
C MET A 9 2.30 -4.49 -28.03
N LEU A 10 2.12 -4.46 -28.10
CA LEU A 10 1.90 -4.32 -27.42
C LEU A 10 1.91 -3.76 -26.74
N ILE A 11 1.85 -3.60 -26.87
CA ILE A 11 1.75 -3.23 -26.28
C ILE A 11 1.59 -2.54 -25.55
N GLY A 12 1.40 -2.32 -25.60
CA GLY A 12 1.13 -1.83 -25.15
C GLY A 12 0.90 -1.48 -24.32
N LEU A 13 0.67 -1.73 -24.36
CA LEU A 13 0.47 -1.72 -23.63
C LEU A 13 0.54 -1.41 -22.80
N LEU A 14 0.47 -1.29 -22.70
CA LEU A 14 0.62 -1.32 -22.01
C LEU A 14 0.83 -0.69 -21.28
N SER A 15 0.70 -0.48 -21.20
CA SER A 15 0.75 0.14 -20.66
C SER A 15 1.02 0.60 -19.66
N GLY A 16 1.23 0.89 -20.04
CA GLY A 16 1.89 1.59 -19.15
C GLY A 16 1.50 1.84 -17.82
N SER A 17 0.88 2.01 -17.67
CA SER A 17 0.38 2.19 -16.41
C SER A 17 0.80 1.21 -15.42
N ASN A 18 1.57 0.32 -15.82
CA ASN A 18 1.81 -0.78 -14.92
C ASN A 18 3.06 -0.57 -14.16
N ASN A 19 2.90 -0.12 -12.92
CA ASN A 19 4.00 -0.11 -12.01
C ASN A 19 4.31 -1.54 -11.61
N ALA A 20 5.59 -1.86 -11.54
CA ALA A 20 6.00 -3.15 -11.04
C ALA A 20 5.68 -3.25 -9.55
N ILE A 21 5.38 -4.45 -9.09
CA ILE A 21 5.22 -4.70 -7.66
C ILE A 21 6.55 -4.40 -6.97
N TYR A 22 6.51 -3.51 -6.00
CA TYR A 22 7.67 -3.15 -5.19
C TYR A 22 7.91 -4.18 -4.09
N GLN A 23 6.84 -4.64 -3.45
CA GLN A 23 6.95 -5.51 -2.29
C GLN A 23 5.65 -6.28 -2.11
N THR A 24 5.76 -7.51 -1.61
CA THR A 24 4.62 -8.33 -1.24
C THR A 24 4.82 -8.77 0.21
N GLY A 25 3.77 -8.76 0.99
CA GLY A 25 3.86 -9.21 2.38
C GLY A 25 2.60 -8.96 3.16
N THR A 26 2.71 -9.01 4.48
CA THR A 26 1.56 -8.88 5.37
C THR A 26 1.33 -7.44 5.76
N ALA A 27 0.07 -7.02 5.66
CA ALA A 27 -0.40 -5.73 6.14
C ALA A 27 -1.17 -5.90 7.44
N SER A 28 -1.07 -4.92 8.32
CA SER A 28 -1.98 -4.75 9.46
C SER A 28 -2.47 -3.32 9.47
N PHE A 29 -3.17 -2.90 10.53
CA PHE A 29 -3.60 -1.52 10.65
C PHE A 29 -3.42 -1.05 12.10
N TYR A 30 -3.42 0.26 12.28
CA TYR A 30 -3.15 0.90 13.55
C TYR A 30 -4.27 0.66 14.56
N ALA A 31 -3.89 0.44 15.83
CA ALA A 31 -4.86 0.48 16.93
C ALA A 31 -5.33 1.92 17.17
N ASN A 32 -6.52 2.05 17.73
CA ASN A 32 -7.14 3.36 17.98
C ASN A 32 -6.34 4.25 18.96
N LYS A 33 -5.52 3.65 19.80
CA LYS A 33 -4.72 4.43 20.75
C LYS A 33 -3.72 5.35 20.08
N PHE A 34 -3.44 5.16 18.80
CA PHE A 34 -2.51 6.01 18.06
C PHE A 34 -3.16 7.25 17.49
N GLU A 35 -4.48 7.33 17.49
CA GLU A 35 -5.20 8.51 17.00
C GLU A 35 -4.69 9.75 17.71
N GLY A 36 -4.32 10.78 16.95
CA GLY A 36 -3.88 12.05 17.50
C GLY A 36 -2.40 12.13 17.87
N ARG A 37 -1.67 11.03 17.75
CA ARG A 37 -0.23 11.02 18.06
C ARG A 37 0.58 11.44 16.83
N LYS A 38 1.77 11.97 17.07
CA LYS A 38 2.70 12.26 15.98
C LYS A 38 3.28 10.98 15.41
N THR A 39 3.33 10.92 14.09
CA THR A 39 4.05 9.86 13.37
C THR A 39 5.52 10.23 13.24
N ALA A 40 6.32 9.32 12.68
CA ALA A 40 7.75 9.57 12.46
C ALA A 40 7.99 10.74 11.52
N SER A 41 7.05 11.04 10.62
CA SER A 41 7.16 12.21 9.72
C SER A 41 6.87 13.53 10.43
N GLY A 42 6.34 13.50 11.64
CA GLY A 42 5.87 14.68 12.35
C GLY A 42 4.42 15.02 12.14
N GLU A 43 3.74 14.33 11.21
CA GLU A 43 2.31 14.52 11.02
C GLU A 43 1.53 13.90 12.18
N ILE A 44 0.35 14.43 12.43
CA ILE A 44 -0.57 13.84 13.40
C ILE A 44 -1.28 12.67 12.74
N PHE A 45 -1.26 11.50 13.40
CA PHE A 45 -1.94 10.32 12.88
C PHE A 45 -3.45 10.46 13.00
N ARG A 46 -4.16 10.14 11.90
CA ARG A 46 -5.63 10.13 11.86
C ARG A 46 -6.09 8.83 11.23
N GLN A 47 -6.95 8.11 11.92
CA GLN A 47 -7.52 6.86 11.39
C GLN A 47 -8.39 7.07 10.16
N ASP A 48 -8.92 8.27 9.97
CA ASP A 48 -9.78 8.59 8.83
C ASP A 48 -9.02 9.15 7.63
N SER A 49 -7.70 9.15 7.67
CA SER A 49 -6.86 9.50 6.52
C SER A 49 -6.37 8.24 5.84
N LEU A 50 -5.92 8.37 4.59
CA LEU A 50 -5.36 7.25 3.82
C LEU A 50 -3.84 7.30 3.90
N THR A 51 -3.30 6.83 5.01
CA THR A 51 -1.86 6.86 5.28
C THR A 51 -1.36 5.50 5.74
N ALA A 52 -0.04 5.35 5.74
CA ALA A 52 0.59 4.09 6.09
C ALA A 52 1.96 4.29 6.71
N ALA A 53 2.36 3.31 7.51
CA ALA A 53 3.73 3.17 7.99
C ALA A 53 4.45 2.14 7.14
N HIS A 54 5.70 2.42 6.80
CA HIS A 54 6.57 1.53 6.04
C HIS A 54 7.97 1.56 6.66
N LYS A 55 8.76 0.51 6.41
CA LYS A 55 10.08 0.40 7.03
C LYS A 55 11.07 1.44 6.50
N SER A 56 11.04 1.75 5.21
CA SER A 56 12.12 2.51 4.60
C SER A 56 11.72 3.49 3.50
N LEU A 57 10.55 3.36 2.90
CA LEU A 57 10.16 4.27 1.81
C LEU A 57 10.10 5.71 2.31
N PRO A 58 10.56 6.68 1.52
CA PRO A 58 10.52 8.09 1.92
C PRO A 58 9.12 8.54 2.29
N PHE A 59 9.02 9.43 3.28
CA PHE A 59 7.74 10.05 3.61
C PHE A 59 7.19 10.78 2.40
N GLY A 60 5.89 10.66 2.19
CA GLY A 60 5.24 11.22 1.01
C GLY A 60 5.13 10.24 -0.15
N THR A 61 5.80 9.10 -0.09
CA THR A 61 5.68 8.08 -1.13
C THR A 61 4.24 7.62 -1.21
N LYS A 62 3.70 7.61 -2.43
CA LYS A 62 2.34 7.11 -2.68
C LYS A 62 2.40 5.68 -3.15
N LEU A 63 1.55 4.85 -2.58
CA LEU A 63 1.51 3.43 -2.86
C LEU A 63 0.10 3.02 -3.27
N LYS A 64 0.05 2.14 -4.26
CA LYS A 64 -1.14 1.37 -4.55
C LYS A 64 -1.02 0.06 -3.77
N VAL A 65 -1.96 -0.19 -2.88
CA VAL A 65 -1.99 -1.39 -2.04
C VAL A 65 -3.13 -2.27 -2.52
N THR A 66 -2.81 -3.50 -2.88
CA THR A 66 -3.80 -4.48 -3.34
C THR A 66 -3.90 -5.61 -2.32
N ASN A 67 -5.12 -5.86 -1.84
CA ASN A 67 -5.40 -7.00 -0.96
C ASN A 67 -5.52 -8.26 -1.81
N LEU A 68 -4.58 -9.20 -1.64
CA LEU A 68 -4.53 -10.39 -2.47
C LEU A 68 -5.67 -11.37 -2.20
N SER A 69 -6.38 -11.25 -1.07
CA SER A 69 -7.50 -12.17 -0.81
C SER A 69 -8.80 -11.77 -1.48
N ASN A 70 -8.94 -10.51 -1.92
CA ASN A 70 -10.19 -10.06 -2.54
C ASN A 70 -10.01 -9.07 -3.69
N ASP A 71 -8.74 -8.79 -4.07
CA ASP A 71 -8.36 -7.87 -5.16
C ASP A 71 -8.79 -6.41 -4.95
N SER A 72 -9.22 -6.03 -3.75
CA SER A 72 -9.51 -4.63 -3.46
C SER A 72 -8.23 -3.80 -3.42
N VAL A 73 -8.37 -2.52 -3.73
CA VAL A 73 -7.24 -1.61 -3.89
C VAL A 73 -7.49 -0.34 -3.09
N VAL A 74 -6.43 0.18 -2.48
CA VAL A 74 -6.45 1.50 -1.87
C VAL A 74 -5.13 2.21 -2.17
N PHE A 75 -5.20 3.53 -2.27
CA PHE A 75 -4.01 4.36 -2.45
C PHE A 75 -3.71 5.07 -1.13
N VAL A 76 -2.47 4.96 -0.67
CA VAL A 76 -2.07 5.53 0.61
C VAL A 76 -0.76 6.31 0.45
N ARG A 77 -0.49 7.17 1.43
CA ARG A 77 0.75 7.95 1.50
C ARG A 77 1.54 7.51 2.72
N VAL A 78 2.82 7.24 2.54
CA VAL A 78 3.70 6.86 3.65
C VAL A 78 3.99 8.09 4.51
N ASN A 79 3.69 8.01 5.81
CA ASN A 79 3.98 9.09 6.74
C ASN A 79 4.56 8.61 8.07
N ASP A 80 4.88 7.31 8.18
CA ASP A 80 5.35 6.76 9.44
C ASP A 80 6.29 5.59 9.18
N ARG A 81 6.89 5.09 10.24
CA ARG A 81 7.82 3.96 10.21
C ARG A 81 7.28 2.79 11.00
N ILE A 82 7.43 1.59 10.44
CA ILE A 82 7.21 0.35 11.18
C ILE A 82 8.53 0.03 11.87
N GLY A 83 8.44 -0.38 13.12
CA GLY A 83 9.60 -0.86 13.83
C GLY A 83 9.99 -2.26 13.35
N ASN A 84 10.72 -2.97 14.18
CA ASN A 84 11.17 -4.32 13.85
C ASN A 84 9.98 -5.27 13.85
N SER A 85 9.59 -5.70 12.66
CA SER A 85 8.37 -6.49 12.46
C SER A 85 8.47 -7.29 11.16
N SER A 86 7.73 -8.39 11.10
CA SER A 86 7.59 -9.16 9.85
C SER A 86 6.60 -8.54 8.88
N ARG A 87 5.78 -7.58 9.31
CA ARG A 87 4.83 -6.91 8.44
C ARG A 87 5.55 -5.94 7.51
N VAL A 88 4.99 -5.73 6.32
CA VAL A 88 5.56 -4.80 5.35
C VAL A 88 4.90 -3.42 5.40
N ILE A 89 3.68 -3.34 5.92
CA ILE A 89 2.96 -2.07 5.97
C ILE A 89 1.92 -2.11 7.10
N ASP A 90 1.74 -0.98 7.78
CA ASP A 90 0.64 -0.77 8.71
C ASP A 90 -0.20 0.38 8.16
N LEU A 91 -1.50 0.13 8.00
CA LEU A 91 -2.43 1.04 7.36
C LEU A 91 -3.30 1.75 8.38
N SER A 92 -3.79 2.94 8.02
CA SER A 92 -4.87 3.56 8.80
C SER A 92 -6.12 2.67 8.75
N LEU A 93 -7.02 2.85 9.72
CA LEU A 93 -8.27 2.10 9.75
C LEU A 93 -9.08 2.32 8.47
N LYS A 94 -9.16 3.56 7.99
CA LYS A 94 -9.90 3.86 6.75
C LYS A 94 -9.34 3.07 5.56
N ALA A 95 -8.02 2.96 5.44
CA ALA A 95 -7.40 2.17 4.38
C ALA A 95 -7.74 0.69 4.54
N ALA A 96 -7.67 0.17 5.77
CA ALA A 96 -8.00 -1.23 6.03
C ALA A 96 -9.47 -1.52 5.72
N GLN A 97 -10.37 -0.59 6.01
CA GLN A 97 -11.79 -0.71 5.67
C GLN A 97 -11.98 -0.81 4.15
N LYS A 98 -11.27 0.02 3.39
CA LYS A 98 -11.35 -0.04 1.93
C LYS A 98 -10.82 -1.34 1.36
N LEU A 99 -9.89 -1.98 2.05
CA LEU A 99 -9.36 -3.29 1.66
C LEU A 99 -10.16 -4.45 2.28
N ASN A 100 -11.17 -4.16 3.09
CA ASN A 100 -12.07 -5.16 3.68
C ASN A 100 -11.35 -6.24 4.48
N PHE A 101 -10.37 -5.85 5.30
CA PHE A 101 -9.72 -6.84 6.16
C PHE A 101 -9.73 -6.49 7.66
N VAL A 102 -10.56 -5.52 8.06
CA VAL A 102 -10.61 -5.10 9.47
C VAL A 102 -10.95 -6.29 10.38
N ASN A 103 -11.90 -7.11 9.98
CA ASN A 103 -12.29 -8.25 10.80
C ASN A 103 -11.19 -9.32 10.94
N LYS A 104 -10.40 -9.50 9.90
CA LYS A 104 -9.29 -10.45 9.94
C LYS A 104 -8.08 -9.91 10.68
N GLY A 105 -7.88 -8.60 10.66
CA GLY A 105 -6.75 -7.94 11.30
C GLY A 105 -5.47 -7.95 10.49
N LEU A 106 -5.26 -8.95 9.65
CA LEU A 106 -4.08 -9.10 8.79
C LEU A 106 -4.51 -9.58 7.43
N THR A 107 -3.75 -9.20 6.39
CA THR A 107 -3.96 -9.75 5.05
C THR A 107 -2.66 -9.64 4.25
N LYS A 108 -2.54 -10.47 3.22
CA LYS A 108 -1.43 -10.34 2.27
C LYS A 108 -1.75 -9.27 1.25
N VAL A 109 -0.77 -8.44 0.98
CA VAL A 109 -0.91 -7.33 0.02
C VAL A 109 0.28 -7.27 -0.91
N THR A 110 0.08 -6.60 -2.05
CA THR A 110 1.18 -6.11 -2.88
C THR A 110 1.22 -4.59 -2.79
N LEU A 111 2.43 -4.05 -2.84
CA LEU A 111 2.69 -2.61 -2.83
C LEU A 111 3.30 -2.21 -4.17
N GLU A 112 2.76 -1.16 -4.78
CA GLU A 112 3.29 -0.58 -6.01
C GLU A 112 3.48 0.91 -5.80
N LYS A 113 4.65 1.44 -6.14
CA LYS A 113 4.88 2.88 -6.09
C LYS A 113 4.22 3.54 -7.29
N ILE A 114 3.57 4.65 -7.06
CA ILE A 114 2.88 5.37 -8.13
C ILE A 114 3.44 6.77 -8.29
#